data_269e8757ce5c101a7386873de2e575b8
#
_entry.id   269e8757ce5c101a7386873de2e575b8
#
_cell.length_a   1.000
_cell.length_b   1.000
_cell.length_c   1.000
_cell.angle_alpha   90.00
_cell.angle_beta   90.00
_cell.angle_gamma   90.00
#
_symmetry.space_group_name_H-M   'P 1'
#
loop_
_entity.id
_entity.type
_entity.pdbx_description
1 polymer ?
#
loop_
_entity_poly.entity_id
_entity_poly.type
_entity_poly.pdbx_seq_one_letter_code
_entity_poly.pdbx_strand_id
1 'polypeptide(L)'
;MPHLFEELLLDIQRHPNAMSGSVYDMAWLAWLIPEAHDRLREAQHPDGSWGADLEYYHDRVICTLAAINALAATSTNHHDLQRIERGIKYLERAAKFLPLDPTETVGFELLAPSLIKIGKGLGLKLNRVAKLLEPYEAICQQKLSLIPPAMLYGKKSTVPHSLEFVGFDGLDRAAVAAVRFANGSIHNSPAATAFCEVAGAGSAAGRDYLASTLEYYDGAPNLTPFEWYEINWSLMHLSLVEDLTQFGELVQPLLDKIRAGWGPEGIGLGEEFPVDLDNTAAAYTLLSKAGMTADHAAFKAFEETDHFHCFRFERNISLDVHTRLVMALRQAPDFPGRDDMLLKAINILSRYTLSGLITDKWHASPYYSTAHAVIALCGLADPLIEAQIYWLQDSQQKNGSWTYYPNFKPAALEESAYALLALLTVQRQNGSISPNVIKRGMDYLAKYYQDHRALPALWVDKGLYHPMHITRSIFLAVFALYDQLY
;
A
#
# COMPACT_ATOMS: atom_id res chain seq x y z
N MET A 1 14.02 24.64 -3.71
CA MET A 1 13.62 23.38 -3.03
C MET A 1 13.04 23.58 -1.63
N PRO A 2 13.66 24.29 -0.65
CA PRO A 2 13.13 24.35 0.73
C PRO A 2 11.64 24.69 0.85
N HIS A 3 11.14 25.65 0.09
CA HIS A 3 9.72 26.04 0.12
C HIS A 3 8.75 24.92 -0.29
N LEU A 4 9.14 24.01 -1.19
CA LEU A 4 8.30 22.87 -1.58
C LEU A 4 8.24 21.82 -0.47
N PHE A 5 9.31 21.64 0.31
CA PHE A 5 9.28 20.83 1.52
C PHE A 5 8.34 21.44 2.57
N GLU A 6 8.43 22.75 2.80
CA GLU A 6 7.54 23.47 3.72
C GLU A 6 6.08 23.34 3.28
N GLU A 7 5.78 23.48 1.99
CA GLU A 7 4.44 23.26 1.44
C GLU A 7 3.94 21.84 1.69
N LEU A 8 4.76 20.81 1.41
CA LEU A 8 4.38 19.43 1.66
C LEU A 8 4.09 19.19 3.15
N LEU A 9 4.94 19.67 4.06
CA LEU A 9 4.75 19.52 5.49
C LEU A 9 3.47 20.20 5.99
N LEU A 10 3.15 21.38 5.43
CA LEU A 10 1.90 22.07 5.70
C LEU A 10 0.68 21.33 5.14
N ASP A 11 0.80 20.73 3.95
CA ASP A 11 -0.28 19.95 3.34
C ASP A 11 -0.58 18.69 4.18
N ILE A 12 0.45 17.97 4.63
CA ILE A 12 0.26 16.81 5.54
C ILE A 12 -0.45 17.23 6.83
N GLN A 13 -0.14 18.41 7.39
CA GLN A 13 -0.80 18.91 8.60
C GLN A 13 -2.26 19.31 8.37
N ARG A 14 -2.58 19.92 7.24
CA ARG A 14 -3.89 20.50 6.93
C ARG A 14 -4.85 19.49 6.30
N HIS A 15 -4.31 18.60 5.50
CA HIS A 15 -5.04 17.64 4.69
C HIS A 15 -4.45 16.22 4.86
N PRO A 16 -4.40 15.69 6.11
CA PRO A 16 -3.84 14.37 6.35
C PRO A 16 -4.65 13.28 5.64
N ASN A 17 -4.04 12.11 5.48
CA ASN A 17 -4.65 10.95 4.84
C ASN A 17 -4.93 11.13 3.34
N ALA A 18 -4.01 11.77 2.61
CA ALA A 18 -4.15 12.05 1.19
C ALA A 18 -3.93 10.78 0.33
N MET A 19 -5.02 10.13 -0.05
CA MET A 19 -5.04 8.88 -0.83
C MET A 19 -6.09 8.95 -1.94
N SER A 20 -5.81 8.33 -3.09
CA SER A 20 -6.82 8.16 -4.14
C SER A 20 -7.93 7.20 -3.71
N GLY A 21 -9.09 7.34 -4.32
CA GLY A 21 -10.17 6.37 -4.17
C GLY A 21 -9.80 5.01 -4.76
N SER A 22 -10.41 3.96 -4.21
CA SER A 22 -10.38 2.58 -4.69
C SER A 22 -11.75 2.20 -5.24
N VAL A 23 -11.77 1.59 -6.41
CA VAL A 23 -13.03 1.11 -7.00
C VAL A 23 -13.63 -0.04 -6.18
N TYR A 24 -12.79 -0.84 -5.52
CA TYR A 24 -13.24 -1.90 -4.63
C TYR A 24 -14.10 -1.37 -3.47
N ASP A 25 -13.59 -0.36 -2.76
CA ASP A 25 -14.30 0.25 -1.65
C ASP A 25 -15.53 1.05 -2.12
N MET A 26 -15.39 1.77 -3.24
CA MET A 26 -16.50 2.45 -3.88
C MET A 26 -17.65 1.48 -4.21
N ALA A 27 -17.35 0.28 -4.69
CA ALA A 27 -18.36 -0.74 -4.98
C ALA A 27 -19.14 -1.17 -3.73
N TRP A 28 -18.49 -1.29 -2.57
CA TRP A 28 -19.17 -1.58 -1.31
C TRP A 28 -20.03 -0.40 -0.82
N LEU A 29 -19.56 0.83 -0.96
CA LEU A 29 -20.35 2.02 -0.64
C LEU A 29 -21.58 2.14 -1.55
N ALA A 30 -21.50 1.71 -2.80
CA ALA A 30 -22.60 1.74 -3.76
C ALA A 30 -23.81 0.87 -3.37
N TRP A 31 -23.67 -0.06 -2.43
CA TRP A 31 -24.83 -0.76 -1.85
C TRP A 31 -25.71 0.14 -0.98
N LEU A 32 -25.19 1.27 -0.49
CA LEU A 32 -25.80 2.11 0.54
C LEU A 32 -26.02 3.56 0.06
N ILE A 33 -25.13 4.08 -0.77
CA ILE A 33 -25.03 5.51 -1.09
C ILE A 33 -25.21 5.72 -2.59
N PRO A 34 -26.25 6.48 -3.03
CA PRO A 34 -26.54 6.70 -4.45
C PRO A 34 -25.38 7.34 -5.22
N GLU A 35 -24.68 8.32 -4.63
CA GLU A 35 -23.56 9.01 -5.27
C GLU A 35 -22.40 8.04 -5.57
N ALA A 36 -22.11 7.10 -4.67
CA ALA A 36 -21.13 6.06 -4.91
C ALA A 36 -21.54 5.13 -6.05
N HIS A 37 -22.84 4.86 -6.21
CA HIS A 37 -23.39 4.06 -7.29
C HIS A 37 -23.20 4.74 -8.67
N ASP A 38 -23.41 6.05 -8.76
CA ASP A 38 -23.20 6.79 -10.01
C ASP A 38 -21.72 6.84 -10.39
N ARG A 39 -20.83 7.12 -9.43
CA ARG A 39 -19.37 7.06 -9.64
C ARG A 39 -18.91 5.66 -10.07
N LEU A 40 -19.48 4.60 -9.50
CA LEU A 40 -19.18 3.22 -9.90
C LEU A 40 -19.56 2.93 -11.36
N ARG A 41 -20.69 3.47 -11.85
CA ARG A 41 -21.09 3.37 -13.25
C ARG A 41 -20.10 4.05 -14.20
N GLU A 42 -19.61 5.21 -13.82
CA GLU A 42 -18.66 6.02 -14.61
C GLU A 42 -17.27 5.37 -14.65
N ALA A 43 -16.88 4.66 -13.58
CA ALA A 43 -15.58 4.01 -13.45
C ALA A 43 -15.41 2.73 -14.29
N GLN A 44 -16.45 2.27 -15.04
CA GLN A 44 -16.29 1.09 -15.89
C GLN A 44 -15.40 1.37 -17.08
N HIS A 45 -14.30 0.63 -17.21
CA HIS A 45 -13.40 0.71 -18.36
C HIS A 45 -14.07 0.24 -19.67
N PRO A 46 -13.55 0.69 -20.83
CA PRO A 46 -14.09 0.28 -22.14
C PRO A 46 -14.08 -1.24 -22.37
N ASP A 47 -13.14 -1.98 -21.76
CA ASP A 47 -13.03 -3.44 -21.85
C ASP A 47 -14.05 -4.20 -20.98
N GLY A 48 -14.81 -3.46 -20.17
CA GLY A 48 -15.86 -3.95 -19.27
C GLY A 48 -15.43 -4.17 -17.84
N SER A 49 -14.15 -3.98 -17.50
CA SER A 49 -13.61 -4.11 -16.15
C SER A 49 -13.85 -2.88 -15.29
N TRP A 50 -13.56 -3.03 -14.00
CA TRP A 50 -13.36 -1.96 -13.02
C TRP A 50 -12.03 -2.16 -12.32
N GLY A 51 -11.46 -1.09 -11.78
CA GLY A 51 -10.19 -1.06 -11.04
C GLY A 51 -9.35 0.14 -11.41
N ALA A 52 -8.08 0.15 -11.02
CA ALA A 52 -7.13 1.19 -11.34
C ALA A 52 -6.87 1.29 -12.86
N ASP A 53 -6.31 2.41 -13.32
CA ASP A 53 -5.98 2.61 -14.74
C ASP A 53 -4.91 1.62 -15.22
N LEU A 54 -3.96 1.26 -14.37
CA LEU A 54 -3.03 0.17 -14.62
C LEU A 54 -3.79 -1.16 -14.77
N GLU A 55 -3.56 -1.91 -15.84
CA GLU A 55 -4.11 -3.26 -15.98
C GLU A 55 -3.32 -4.23 -15.07
N TYR A 56 -3.66 -4.20 -13.79
CA TYR A 56 -3.21 -5.14 -12.77
C TYR A 56 -4.32 -6.15 -12.55
N TYR A 57 -4.09 -7.42 -12.89
CA TYR A 57 -5.18 -8.39 -13.02
C TYR A 57 -5.87 -8.71 -11.70
N HIS A 58 -5.13 -8.76 -10.57
CA HIS A 58 -5.73 -8.95 -9.25
C HIS A 58 -6.67 -7.80 -8.90
N ASP A 59 -6.22 -6.55 -9.07
CA ASP A 59 -7.05 -5.36 -8.85
C ASP A 59 -8.28 -5.36 -9.75
N ARG A 60 -8.08 -5.57 -11.06
CA ARG A 60 -9.17 -5.57 -12.04
C ARG A 60 -10.20 -6.67 -11.76
N VAL A 61 -9.77 -7.87 -11.35
CA VAL A 61 -10.66 -8.98 -11.05
C VAL A 61 -11.45 -8.71 -9.78
N ILE A 62 -10.79 -8.27 -8.68
CA ILE A 62 -11.48 -8.04 -7.41
C ILE A 62 -12.45 -6.85 -7.49
N CYS A 63 -12.03 -5.74 -8.10
CA CYS A 63 -12.87 -4.56 -8.32
C CYS A 63 -14.07 -4.87 -9.23
N THR A 64 -13.87 -5.66 -10.31
CA THR A 64 -14.96 -6.04 -11.21
C THR A 64 -15.97 -6.95 -10.50
N LEU A 65 -15.51 -7.92 -9.68
CA LEU A 65 -16.40 -8.78 -8.88
C LEU A 65 -17.23 -7.95 -7.90
N ALA A 66 -16.61 -7.01 -7.18
CA ALA A 66 -17.30 -6.13 -6.25
C ALA A 66 -18.33 -5.23 -6.98
N ALA A 67 -17.94 -4.63 -8.12
CA ALA A 67 -18.78 -3.74 -8.91
C ALA A 67 -20.04 -4.43 -9.48
N ILE A 68 -19.88 -5.61 -10.09
CA ILE A 68 -21.05 -6.34 -10.62
C ILE A 68 -22.00 -6.79 -9.53
N ASN A 69 -21.49 -7.13 -8.34
CA ASN A 69 -22.32 -7.47 -7.19
C ASN A 69 -23.12 -6.25 -6.70
N ALA A 70 -22.47 -5.09 -6.56
CA ALA A 70 -23.14 -3.86 -6.18
C ALA A 70 -24.26 -3.49 -7.17
N LEU A 71 -23.95 -3.49 -8.47
CA LEU A 71 -24.93 -3.19 -9.52
C LEU A 71 -26.09 -4.20 -9.53
N ALA A 72 -25.81 -5.50 -9.34
CA ALA A 72 -26.84 -6.53 -9.32
C ALA A 72 -27.76 -6.43 -8.09
N ALA A 73 -27.24 -5.98 -6.96
CA ALA A 73 -28.01 -5.83 -5.71
C ALA A 73 -28.90 -4.57 -5.70
N THR A 74 -28.48 -3.48 -6.38
CA THR A 74 -29.07 -2.16 -6.22
C THR A 74 -29.82 -1.67 -7.45
N SER A 75 -29.68 -2.31 -8.62
CA SER A 75 -30.28 -1.83 -9.87
C SER A 75 -30.93 -2.93 -10.67
N THR A 76 -32.03 -2.57 -11.34
CA THR A 76 -32.73 -3.41 -12.32
C THR A 76 -32.77 -2.78 -13.70
N ASN A 77 -32.11 -1.63 -13.91
CA ASN A 77 -32.14 -0.96 -15.20
C ASN A 77 -31.31 -1.69 -16.26
N HIS A 78 -31.75 -1.57 -17.53
CA HIS A 78 -31.16 -2.29 -18.65
C HIS A 78 -29.66 -1.93 -18.87
N HIS A 79 -29.26 -0.70 -18.61
CA HIS A 79 -27.87 -0.27 -18.79
C HIS A 79 -26.94 -0.90 -17.78
N ASP A 80 -27.38 -1.07 -16.53
CA ASP A 80 -26.59 -1.74 -15.50
C ASP A 80 -26.48 -3.24 -15.75
N LEU A 81 -27.54 -3.88 -16.28
CA LEU A 81 -27.47 -5.27 -16.73
C LEU A 81 -26.43 -5.46 -17.85
N GLN A 82 -26.32 -4.52 -18.79
CA GLN A 82 -25.29 -4.54 -19.84
C GLN A 82 -23.89 -4.33 -19.27
N ARG A 83 -23.72 -3.45 -18.24
CA ARG A 83 -22.46 -3.28 -17.55
C ARG A 83 -22.02 -4.57 -16.86
N ILE A 84 -22.93 -5.21 -16.13
CA ILE A 84 -22.70 -6.51 -15.48
C ILE A 84 -22.25 -7.56 -16.48
N GLU A 85 -22.94 -7.68 -17.62
CA GLU A 85 -22.59 -8.66 -18.66
C GLU A 85 -21.19 -8.42 -19.22
N ARG A 86 -20.80 -7.17 -19.46
CA ARG A 86 -19.42 -6.82 -19.88
C ARG A 86 -18.40 -7.18 -18.82
N GLY A 87 -18.70 -6.90 -17.54
CA GLY A 87 -17.84 -7.27 -16.41
C GLY A 87 -17.62 -8.78 -16.31
N ILE A 88 -18.69 -9.57 -16.43
CA ILE A 88 -18.58 -11.04 -16.42
C ILE A 88 -17.71 -11.53 -17.60
N LYS A 89 -17.90 -11.00 -18.80
CA LYS A 89 -17.05 -11.34 -19.96
C LYS A 89 -15.58 -10.98 -19.75
N TYR A 90 -15.31 -9.85 -19.10
CA TYR A 90 -13.94 -9.49 -18.71
C TYR A 90 -13.35 -10.51 -17.74
N LEU A 91 -14.06 -10.84 -16.65
CA LEU A 91 -13.61 -11.81 -15.64
C LEU A 91 -13.28 -13.18 -16.25
N GLU A 92 -14.11 -13.69 -17.16
CA GLU A 92 -13.88 -14.96 -17.86
C GLU A 92 -12.59 -14.96 -18.71
N ARG A 93 -12.15 -13.80 -19.17
CA ARG A 93 -10.94 -13.62 -19.95
C ARG A 93 -9.73 -13.36 -19.06
N ALA A 94 -9.87 -12.48 -18.07
CA ALA A 94 -8.77 -11.92 -17.28
C ALA A 94 -8.27 -12.85 -16.16
N ALA A 95 -9.17 -13.63 -15.54
CA ALA A 95 -8.79 -14.48 -14.40
C ALA A 95 -7.64 -15.46 -14.64
N LYS A 96 -7.37 -15.84 -15.89
CA LYS A 96 -6.22 -16.70 -16.26
C LYS A 96 -4.88 -15.95 -16.30
N PHE A 97 -4.90 -14.63 -16.25
CA PHE A 97 -3.71 -13.79 -16.33
C PHE A 97 -3.22 -13.31 -14.94
N LEU A 98 -3.91 -13.65 -13.86
CA LEU A 98 -3.49 -13.34 -12.49
C LEU A 98 -2.00 -13.65 -12.21
N PRO A 99 -1.43 -14.79 -12.68
CA PRO A 99 -0.01 -15.09 -12.45
C PRO A 99 0.98 -14.15 -13.17
N LEU A 100 0.51 -13.20 -13.98
CA LEU A 100 1.37 -12.20 -14.62
C LEU A 100 1.67 -11.01 -13.70
N ASP A 101 0.85 -10.79 -12.68
CA ASP A 101 1.09 -9.75 -11.70
C ASP A 101 2.24 -10.16 -10.76
N PRO A 102 3.10 -9.21 -10.33
CA PRO A 102 4.19 -9.50 -9.42
C PRO A 102 3.72 -10.03 -8.06
N THR A 103 2.55 -9.58 -7.60
CA THR A 103 1.97 -9.95 -6.30
C THR A 103 0.43 -9.91 -6.34
N GLU A 104 -0.20 -10.58 -5.39
CA GLU A 104 -1.66 -10.52 -5.18
C GLU A 104 -2.03 -9.23 -4.43
N THR A 105 -3.28 -8.75 -4.58
CA THR A 105 -3.82 -7.72 -3.69
C THR A 105 -4.14 -8.29 -2.30
N VAL A 106 -4.22 -7.42 -1.30
CA VAL A 106 -4.42 -7.83 0.10
C VAL A 106 -5.72 -8.62 0.25
N GLY A 107 -5.61 -9.83 0.76
CA GLY A 107 -6.75 -10.71 1.03
C GLY A 107 -7.45 -11.25 -0.22
N PHE A 108 -6.87 -11.13 -1.42
CA PHE A 108 -7.48 -11.59 -2.66
C PHE A 108 -8.00 -13.03 -2.57
N GLU A 109 -7.21 -13.92 -1.98
CA GLU A 109 -7.53 -15.33 -1.80
C GLU A 109 -8.75 -15.59 -0.89
N LEU A 110 -9.11 -14.62 -0.04
CA LEU A 110 -10.30 -14.68 0.82
C LEU A 110 -11.48 -13.94 0.19
N LEU A 111 -11.22 -12.77 -0.39
CA LEU A 111 -12.23 -11.86 -0.93
C LEU A 111 -12.85 -12.37 -2.24
N ALA A 112 -12.03 -12.88 -3.17
CA ALA A 112 -12.54 -13.30 -4.47
C ALA A 112 -13.55 -14.48 -4.38
N PRO A 113 -13.30 -15.55 -3.59
CA PRO A 113 -14.30 -16.61 -3.37
C PRO A 113 -15.59 -16.09 -2.71
N SER A 114 -15.48 -15.18 -1.73
CA SER A 114 -16.64 -14.57 -1.07
C SER A 114 -17.48 -13.77 -2.06
N LEU A 115 -16.88 -12.91 -2.88
CA LEU A 115 -17.58 -12.12 -3.89
C LEU A 115 -18.25 -12.99 -4.96
N ILE A 116 -17.62 -14.10 -5.36
CA ILE A 116 -18.25 -15.08 -6.26
C ILE A 116 -19.48 -15.71 -5.61
N LYS A 117 -19.40 -16.08 -4.32
CA LYS A 117 -20.54 -16.64 -3.58
C LYS A 117 -21.68 -15.62 -3.51
N ILE A 118 -21.38 -14.36 -3.17
CA ILE A 118 -22.35 -13.26 -3.13
C ILE A 118 -23.00 -13.09 -4.51
N GLY A 119 -22.23 -12.98 -5.58
CA GLY A 119 -22.72 -12.78 -6.93
C GLY A 119 -23.62 -13.93 -7.41
N LYS A 120 -23.27 -15.17 -7.11
CA LYS A 120 -24.15 -16.34 -7.39
C LYS A 120 -25.47 -16.24 -6.63
N GLY A 121 -25.43 -15.81 -5.37
CA GLY A 121 -26.63 -15.54 -4.57
C GLY A 121 -27.53 -14.47 -5.16
N LEU A 122 -26.96 -13.47 -5.85
CA LEU A 122 -27.67 -12.43 -6.61
C LEU A 122 -28.13 -12.90 -8.02
N GLY A 123 -27.90 -14.15 -8.38
CA GLY A 123 -28.31 -14.71 -9.68
C GLY A 123 -27.32 -14.47 -10.83
N LEU A 124 -26.10 -13.98 -10.55
CA LEU A 124 -25.09 -13.76 -11.58
C LEU A 124 -24.51 -15.09 -12.11
N LYS A 125 -24.25 -15.18 -13.41
CA LYS A 125 -23.72 -16.38 -14.09
C LYS A 125 -22.20 -16.48 -13.95
N LEU A 126 -21.70 -16.75 -12.74
CA LEU A 126 -20.26 -16.76 -12.41
C LEU A 126 -19.62 -18.17 -12.39
N ASN A 127 -20.28 -19.21 -12.92
CA ASN A 127 -19.73 -20.59 -12.82
C ASN A 127 -18.37 -20.73 -13.54
N ARG A 128 -18.19 -20.08 -14.68
CA ARG A 128 -16.93 -20.13 -15.42
C ARG A 128 -15.81 -19.37 -14.69
N VAL A 129 -16.14 -18.19 -14.15
CA VAL A 129 -15.21 -17.39 -13.33
C VAL A 129 -14.81 -18.18 -12.08
N ALA A 130 -15.77 -18.80 -11.37
CA ALA A 130 -15.51 -19.65 -10.21
C ALA A 130 -14.55 -20.80 -10.53
N LYS A 131 -14.72 -21.45 -11.69
CA LYS A 131 -13.80 -22.53 -12.12
C LYS A 131 -12.38 -22.01 -12.38
N LEU A 132 -12.22 -20.81 -12.93
CA LEU A 132 -10.91 -20.20 -13.16
C LEU A 132 -10.21 -19.79 -11.85
N LEU A 133 -10.98 -19.45 -10.82
CA LEU A 133 -10.50 -19.04 -9.49
C LEU A 133 -10.53 -20.19 -8.45
N GLU A 134 -10.78 -21.44 -8.87
CA GLU A 134 -10.80 -22.61 -7.99
C GLU A 134 -9.52 -22.78 -7.14
N PRO A 135 -8.30 -22.48 -7.63
CA PRO A 135 -7.11 -22.53 -6.79
C PRO A 135 -7.18 -21.61 -5.57
N TYR A 136 -7.80 -20.44 -5.69
CA TYR A 136 -7.99 -19.49 -4.57
C TYR A 136 -9.04 -20.00 -3.56
N GLU A 137 -10.04 -20.74 -3.98
CA GLU A 137 -11.00 -21.38 -3.07
C GLU A 137 -10.30 -22.37 -2.12
N ALA A 138 -9.37 -23.19 -2.63
CA ALA A 138 -8.59 -24.11 -1.81
C ALA A 138 -7.69 -23.36 -0.79
N ILE A 139 -7.02 -22.30 -1.22
CA ILE A 139 -6.19 -21.44 -0.34
C ILE A 139 -7.09 -20.77 0.72
N CYS A 140 -8.25 -20.27 0.33
CA CYS A 140 -9.24 -19.67 1.22
C CYS A 140 -9.64 -20.63 2.34
N GLN A 141 -10.06 -21.86 2.01
CA GLN A 141 -10.47 -22.87 2.99
C GLN A 141 -9.32 -23.21 3.95
N GLN A 142 -8.11 -23.36 3.44
CA GLN A 142 -6.94 -23.61 4.28
C GLN A 142 -6.70 -22.42 5.24
N LYS A 143 -6.70 -21.19 4.74
CA LYS A 143 -6.45 -19.99 5.55
C LYS A 143 -7.53 -19.77 6.60
N LEU A 144 -8.80 -19.95 6.24
CA LEU A 144 -9.93 -19.86 7.18
C LEU A 144 -9.82 -20.86 8.33
N SER A 145 -9.32 -22.06 8.07
CA SER A 145 -9.09 -23.08 9.12
C SER A 145 -8.00 -22.67 10.12
N LEU A 146 -7.12 -21.74 9.75
CA LEU A 146 -6.01 -21.26 10.57
C LEU A 146 -6.34 -19.94 11.32
N ILE A 147 -7.42 -19.23 10.94
CA ILE A 147 -7.80 -17.98 11.60
C ILE A 147 -8.65 -18.28 12.84
N PRO A 148 -8.13 -18.05 14.05
CA PRO A 148 -8.92 -18.24 15.26
C PRO A 148 -10.08 -17.20 15.31
N PRO A 149 -11.25 -17.57 15.88
CA PRO A 149 -12.36 -16.61 16.05
C PRO A 149 -11.98 -15.31 16.76
N ALA A 150 -11.06 -15.37 17.72
CA ALA A 150 -10.54 -14.21 18.43
C ALA A 150 -9.75 -13.23 17.53
N MET A 151 -9.20 -13.70 16.41
CA MET A 151 -8.55 -12.83 15.41
C MET A 151 -9.57 -12.23 14.45
N LEU A 152 -10.61 -13.00 14.10
CA LEU A 152 -11.65 -12.55 13.17
C LEU A 152 -12.43 -11.34 13.71
N TYR A 153 -12.60 -11.28 15.02
CA TYR A 153 -13.30 -10.17 15.70
C TYR A 153 -12.43 -9.50 16.78
N GLY A 154 -11.11 -9.43 16.55
CA GLY A 154 -10.15 -8.84 17.48
C GLY A 154 -9.52 -7.54 16.96
N LYS A 155 -9.56 -6.47 17.79
CA LYS A 155 -8.95 -5.16 17.44
C LYS A 155 -7.43 -5.21 17.21
N LYS A 156 -6.73 -6.21 17.75
CA LYS A 156 -5.27 -6.38 17.58
C LYS A 156 -4.87 -7.20 16.34
N SER A 157 -5.84 -7.60 15.53
CA SER A 157 -5.64 -8.36 14.29
C SER A 157 -5.99 -7.50 13.09
N THR A 158 -5.27 -7.65 11.98
CA THR A 158 -5.61 -6.99 10.70
C THR A 158 -6.74 -7.70 9.95
N VAL A 159 -7.14 -8.90 10.37
CA VAL A 159 -8.17 -9.71 9.69
C VAL A 159 -9.49 -8.95 9.51
N PRO A 160 -10.01 -8.19 10.50
CA PRO A 160 -11.25 -7.45 10.33
C PRO A 160 -11.21 -6.32 9.29
N HIS A 161 -10.02 -5.87 8.86
CA HIS A 161 -9.88 -4.91 7.77
C HIS A 161 -10.53 -5.40 6.46
N SER A 162 -10.57 -6.72 6.27
CA SER A 162 -11.22 -7.37 5.12
C SER A 162 -12.40 -8.24 5.53
N LEU A 163 -13.16 -7.87 6.57
CA LEU A 163 -14.21 -8.70 7.19
C LEU A 163 -15.29 -9.16 6.19
N GLU A 164 -15.46 -8.46 5.08
CA GLU A 164 -16.37 -8.83 4.00
C GLU A 164 -16.09 -10.20 3.36
N PHE A 165 -14.91 -10.76 3.59
CA PHE A 165 -14.59 -12.11 3.11
C PHE A 165 -15.44 -13.21 3.78
N VAL A 166 -15.98 -12.99 4.98
CA VAL A 166 -16.83 -13.97 5.65
C VAL A 166 -18.18 -14.17 4.93
N GLY A 167 -18.57 -13.19 4.10
CA GLY A 167 -19.87 -13.17 3.43
C GLY A 167 -21.05 -12.96 4.39
N PHE A 168 -22.23 -12.72 3.85
CA PHE A 168 -23.43 -12.38 4.63
C PHE A 168 -23.87 -13.50 5.58
N ASP A 169 -23.67 -14.76 5.20
CA ASP A 169 -24.05 -15.95 6.01
C ASP A 169 -23.04 -16.24 7.13
N GLY A 170 -21.76 -15.86 6.94
CA GLY A 170 -20.68 -16.14 7.89
C GLY A 170 -20.47 -15.07 8.94
N LEU A 171 -21.13 -13.91 8.82
CA LEU A 171 -20.95 -12.78 9.74
C LEU A 171 -21.63 -13.03 11.08
N ASP A 172 -20.85 -13.04 12.16
CA ASP A 172 -21.38 -12.93 13.52
C ASP A 172 -21.71 -11.46 13.84
N ARG A 173 -22.98 -11.09 13.63
CA ARG A 173 -23.45 -9.71 13.82
C ARG A 173 -23.26 -9.21 15.26
N ALA A 174 -23.32 -10.09 16.25
CA ALA A 174 -23.14 -9.72 17.65
C ALA A 174 -21.68 -9.37 17.97
N ALA A 175 -20.73 -10.02 17.29
CA ALA A 175 -19.30 -9.81 17.47
C ALA A 175 -18.76 -8.53 16.77
N VAL A 176 -19.47 -7.99 15.77
CA VAL A 176 -19.03 -6.81 15.00
C VAL A 176 -18.71 -5.60 15.87
N ALA A 177 -19.48 -5.39 16.94
CA ALA A 177 -19.24 -4.26 17.86
C ALA A 177 -17.84 -4.29 18.50
N ALA A 178 -17.25 -5.48 18.69
CA ALA A 178 -15.93 -5.63 19.30
C ALA A 178 -14.78 -5.15 18.42
N VAL A 179 -14.97 -5.11 17.09
CA VAL A 179 -13.94 -4.67 16.11
C VAL A 179 -14.19 -3.28 15.55
N ARG A 180 -15.26 -2.63 15.98
CA ARG A 180 -15.55 -1.25 15.57
C ARG A 180 -14.62 -0.28 16.31
N PHE A 181 -13.97 0.61 15.56
CA PHE A 181 -13.12 1.66 16.12
C PHE A 181 -13.96 2.85 16.60
N ALA A 182 -13.34 3.75 17.36
CA ALA A 182 -14.00 4.92 17.93
C ALA A 182 -14.58 5.85 16.84
N ASN A 183 -13.95 5.91 15.66
CA ASN A 183 -14.43 6.67 14.51
C ASN A 183 -15.64 6.03 13.80
N GLY A 184 -16.13 4.89 14.26
CA GLY A 184 -17.25 4.16 13.67
C GLY A 184 -16.88 3.12 12.61
N SER A 185 -15.64 3.11 12.12
CA SER A 185 -15.20 2.16 11.09
C SER A 185 -14.98 0.75 11.63
N ILE A 186 -14.95 -0.21 10.71
CA ILE A 186 -14.38 -1.53 10.94
C ILE A 186 -12.93 -1.48 10.45
N HIS A 187 -11.98 -1.39 11.38
CA HIS A 187 -10.54 -1.38 11.10
C HIS A 187 -10.12 -0.40 9.99
N ASN A 188 -10.63 0.84 10.04
CA ASN A 188 -10.35 1.91 9.07
C ASN A 188 -10.66 1.52 7.61
N SER A 189 -11.48 0.48 7.38
CA SER A 189 -11.87 0.01 6.06
C SER A 189 -13.27 0.49 5.68
N PRO A 190 -13.44 1.32 4.65
CA PRO A 190 -14.75 1.67 4.11
C PRO A 190 -15.53 0.45 3.61
N ALA A 191 -14.87 -0.50 2.91
CA ALA A 191 -15.51 -1.71 2.40
C ALA A 191 -16.04 -2.61 3.51
N ALA A 192 -15.22 -2.93 4.54
CA ALA A 192 -15.63 -3.75 5.68
C ALA A 192 -16.75 -3.07 6.49
N THR A 193 -16.68 -1.74 6.64
CA THR A 193 -17.72 -0.97 7.32
C THR A 193 -19.04 -1.01 6.54
N ALA A 194 -19.01 -0.75 5.22
CA ALA A 194 -20.19 -0.82 4.36
C ALA A 194 -20.78 -2.25 4.33
N PHE A 195 -19.94 -3.28 4.24
CA PHE A 195 -20.40 -4.67 4.35
C PHE A 195 -21.17 -4.93 5.64
N CYS A 196 -20.66 -4.48 6.77
CA CYS A 196 -21.35 -4.64 8.07
C CYS A 196 -22.70 -3.89 8.11
N GLU A 197 -22.78 -2.68 7.53
CA GLU A 197 -24.03 -1.94 7.44
C GLU A 197 -25.07 -2.69 6.57
N VAL A 198 -24.66 -3.18 5.39
CA VAL A 198 -25.51 -3.98 4.48
C VAL A 198 -25.97 -5.29 5.13
N ALA A 199 -25.08 -5.93 5.89
CA ALA A 199 -25.36 -7.18 6.59
C ALA A 199 -26.26 -7.05 7.81
N GLY A 200 -26.70 -5.83 8.18
CA GLY A 200 -27.56 -5.58 9.35
C GLY A 200 -26.81 -5.60 10.69
N ALA A 201 -25.49 -5.41 10.67
CA ALA A 201 -24.63 -5.23 11.84
C ALA A 201 -24.10 -3.78 11.93
N GLY A 202 -24.80 -2.85 11.33
CA GLY A 202 -24.43 -1.46 11.23
C GLY A 202 -24.61 -0.64 12.51
N SER A 203 -24.14 0.63 12.45
CA SER A 203 -24.29 1.61 13.52
C SER A 203 -24.44 3.03 12.97
N ALA A 204 -24.95 3.96 13.77
CA ALA A 204 -24.98 5.38 13.38
C ALA A 204 -23.56 5.89 13.07
N ALA A 205 -22.59 5.63 13.94
CA ALA A 205 -21.21 6.03 13.75
C ALA A 205 -20.57 5.41 12.48
N GLY A 206 -20.92 4.16 12.12
CA GLY A 206 -20.45 3.55 10.87
C GLY A 206 -21.00 4.26 9.63
N ARG A 207 -22.27 4.64 9.63
CA ARG A 207 -22.87 5.43 8.55
C ARG A 207 -22.27 6.82 8.43
N ASP A 208 -22.04 7.49 9.57
CA ASP A 208 -21.38 8.80 9.61
C ASP A 208 -19.96 8.73 9.06
N TYR A 209 -19.21 7.68 9.43
CA TYR A 209 -17.88 7.41 8.88
C TYR A 209 -17.90 7.25 7.34
N LEU A 210 -18.84 6.45 6.80
CA LEU A 210 -18.93 6.23 5.35
C LEU A 210 -19.32 7.53 4.61
N ALA A 211 -20.25 8.31 5.16
CA ALA A 211 -20.65 9.59 4.58
C ALA A 211 -19.49 10.59 4.56
N SER A 212 -18.78 10.74 5.69
CA SER A 212 -17.62 11.62 5.81
C SER A 212 -16.48 11.18 4.87
N THR A 213 -16.28 9.88 4.71
CA THR A 213 -15.27 9.34 3.78
C THR A 213 -15.58 9.76 2.35
N LEU A 214 -16.82 9.62 1.89
CA LEU A 214 -17.21 9.97 0.53
C LEU A 214 -17.18 11.50 0.29
N GLU A 215 -17.43 12.30 1.32
CA GLU A 215 -17.35 13.78 1.25
C GLU A 215 -15.90 14.26 1.19
N TYR A 216 -14.99 13.65 1.96
CA TYR A 216 -13.60 14.08 2.06
C TYR A 216 -12.74 13.65 0.85
N TYR A 217 -13.00 12.45 0.30
CA TYR A 217 -12.22 11.90 -0.81
C TYR A 217 -12.97 12.01 -2.14
N ASP A 218 -12.23 12.11 -3.24
CA ASP A 218 -12.79 11.88 -4.57
C ASP A 218 -12.95 10.37 -4.81
N GLY A 219 -13.85 9.75 -4.06
CA GLY A 219 -14.08 8.31 -4.02
C GLY A 219 -13.94 7.74 -2.61
N ALA A 220 -13.86 6.42 -2.48
CA ALA A 220 -13.61 5.73 -1.23
C ALA A 220 -12.20 5.16 -1.21
N PRO A 221 -11.30 5.56 -0.29
CA PRO A 221 -9.96 4.99 -0.18
C PRO A 221 -10.02 3.56 0.35
N ASN A 222 -8.94 2.78 0.18
CA ASN A 222 -8.85 1.43 0.74
C ASN A 222 -8.89 1.43 2.27
N LEU A 223 -8.31 2.47 2.87
CA LEU A 223 -8.34 2.66 4.31
C LEU A 223 -8.28 4.15 4.69
N THR A 224 -8.91 4.51 5.80
CA THR A 224 -8.84 5.85 6.40
C THR A 224 -9.37 5.81 7.84
N PRO A 225 -8.72 6.50 8.81
CA PRO A 225 -7.48 7.25 8.69
C PRO A 225 -6.22 6.37 8.66
N PHE A 226 -5.12 6.93 8.11
CA PHE A 226 -3.79 6.30 8.05
C PHE A 226 -2.67 7.32 8.31
N GLU A 227 -2.92 8.26 9.16
CA GLU A 227 -2.09 9.45 9.37
C GLU A 227 -0.64 9.14 9.74
N TRP A 228 -0.41 8.13 10.60
CA TRP A 228 0.96 7.77 11.01
C TRP A 228 1.75 7.15 9.86
N TYR A 229 1.13 6.34 9.01
CA TYR A 229 1.75 5.81 7.82
C TYR A 229 2.15 6.92 6.84
N GLU A 230 1.25 7.87 6.57
CA GLU A 230 1.52 9.00 5.68
C GLU A 230 2.68 9.85 6.17
N ILE A 231 2.70 10.20 7.47
CA ILE A 231 3.78 10.96 8.11
C ILE A 231 5.09 10.16 8.02
N ASN A 232 5.07 8.87 8.41
CA ASN A 232 6.27 8.02 8.43
C ASN A 232 6.94 7.97 7.05
N TRP A 233 6.19 7.66 6.00
CA TRP A 233 6.76 7.51 4.65
C TRP A 233 7.20 8.85 4.07
N SER A 234 6.40 9.90 4.23
CA SER A 234 6.77 11.22 3.71
C SER A 234 8.02 11.77 4.37
N LEU A 235 8.11 11.71 5.70
CA LEU A 235 9.29 12.16 6.43
C LEU A 235 10.51 11.25 6.21
N MET A 236 10.32 9.93 6.01
CA MET A 236 11.41 9.02 5.69
C MET A 236 12.13 9.46 4.40
N HIS A 237 11.40 9.73 3.31
CA HIS A 237 12.01 10.17 2.06
C HIS A 237 12.75 11.49 2.23
N LEU A 238 12.14 12.47 2.90
CA LEU A 238 12.78 13.75 3.18
C LEU A 238 14.04 13.59 4.06
N SER A 239 14.00 12.70 5.05
CA SER A 239 15.11 12.42 5.96
C SER A 239 16.33 11.73 5.32
N LEU A 240 16.19 11.24 4.09
CA LEU A 240 17.31 10.68 3.33
C LEU A 240 18.23 11.79 2.77
N VAL A 241 17.70 12.98 2.60
CA VAL A 241 18.36 14.08 1.88
C VAL A 241 18.55 15.33 2.73
N GLU A 242 17.73 15.54 3.74
CA GLU A 242 17.74 16.73 4.57
C GLU A 242 17.74 16.38 6.07
N ASP A 243 18.36 17.24 6.87
CA ASP A 243 18.17 17.23 8.31
C ASP A 243 16.79 17.84 8.62
N LEU A 244 15.85 16.99 9.05
CA LEU A 244 14.48 17.42 9.31
C LEU A 244 14.39 18.49 10.42
N THR A 245 15.39 18.60 11.30
CA THR A 245 15.39 19.60 12.40
C THR A 245 15.43 21.02 11.88
N GLN A 246 15.93 21.27 10.67
CA GLN A 246 15.92 22.58 10.03
C GLN A 246 14.51 23.12 9.75
N PHE A 247 13.51 22.24 9.62
CA PHE A 247 12.10 22.61 9.41
C PHE A 247 11.34 22.82 10.73
N GLY A 248 12.00 22.72 11.87
CA GLY A 248 11.55 23.08 13.22
C GLY A 248 10.04 22.98 13.47
N GLU A 249 9.37 24.13 13.45
CA GLU A 249 7.94 24.25 13.73
C GLU A 249 7.03 23.46 12.78
N LEU A 250 7.47 23.13 11.57
CA LEU A 250 6.67 22.38 10.60
C LEU A 250 6.78 20.87 10.80
N VAL A 251 7.96 20.38 11.19
CA VAL A 251 8.19 18.94 11.38
C VAL A 251 7.81 18.49 12.80
N GLN A 252 8.06 19.32 13.81
CA GLN A 252 7.86 18.95 15.21
C GLN A 252 6.45 18.42 15.51
N PRO A 253 5.34 19.04 15.05
CA PRO A 253 4.00 18.51 15.30
C PRO A 253 3.77 17.12 14.70
N LEU A 254 4.39 16.82 13.54
CA LEU A 254 4.30 15.53 12.90
C LEU A 254 5.07 14.45 13.67
N LEU A 255 6.28 14.77 14.14
CA LEU A 255 7.08 13.90 15.00
C LEU A 255 6.39 13.66 16.35
N ASP A 256 5.76 14.67 16.92
CA ASP A 256 5.01 14.56 18.18
C ASP A 256 3.81 13.61 18.03
N LYS A 257 3.11 13.62 16.88
CA LYS A 257 2.04 12.68 16.56
C LYS A 257 2.55 11.24 16.50
N ILE A 258 3.66 10.99 15.78
CA ILE A 258 4.31 9.67 15.75
C ILE A 258 4.71 9.24 17.17
N ARG A 259 5.33 10.16 17.94
CA ARG A 259 5.78 9.86 19.30
C ARG A 259 4.62 9.56 20.23
N ALA A 260 3.50 10.25 20.11
CA ALA A 260 2.28 10.00 20.88
C ALA A 260 1.63 8.65 20.53
N GLY A 261 1.71 8.22 19.26
CA GLY A 261 1.25 6.91 18.80
C GLY A 261 2.15 5.74 19.19
N TRP A 262 3.39 6.00 19.60
CA TRP A 262 4.36 4.96 19.95
C TRP A 262 4.01 4.24 21.25
N GLY A 263 3.68 2.95 21.16
CA GLY A 263 3.41 2.06 22.29
C GLY A 263 4.55 1.08 22.59
N PRO A 264 4.37 0.19 23.58
CA PRO A 264 5.37 -0.84 23.94
C PRO A 264 5.70 -1.82 22.81
N GLU A 265 4.78 -2.07 21.90
CA GLU A 265 4.93 -2.96 20.73
C GLU A 265 5.22 -2.17 19.43
N GLY A 266 5.44 -0.85 19.50
CA GLY A 266 5.66 0.03 18.37
C GLY A 266 4.43 0.85 17.98
N ILE A 267 4.24 1.09 16.68
CA ILE A 267 3.19 1.91 16.12
C ILE A 267 2.57 1.22 14.89
N GLY A 268 1.27 1.42 14.63
CA GLY A 268 0.60 1.01 13.41
C GLY A 268 0.49 2.16 12.40
N LEU A 269 -0.37 2.00 11.41
CA LEU A 269 -0.56 3.02 10.38
C LEU A 269 -1.49 4.17 10.79
N GLY A 270 -2.25 4.03 11.89
CA GLY A 270 -3.15 5.05 12.44
C GLY A 270 -3.71 4.62 13.78
N GLU A 271 -4.46 5.52 14.42
CA GLU A 271 -5.05 5.28 15.75
C GLU A 271 -5.93 4.01 15.73
N GLU A 272 -5.85 3.22 16.81
CA GLU A 272 -6.51 1.92 17.00
C GLU A 272 -6.12 0.82 15.98
N PHE A 273 -5.43 1.13 14.87
CA PHE A 273 -5.01 0.11 13.92
C PHE A 273 -3.88 -0.76 14.52
N PRO A 274 -3.86 -2.08 14.26
CA PRO A 274 -2.80 -2.96 14.77
C PRO A 274 -1.41 -2.46 14.46
N VAL A 275 -0.51 -2.62 15.43
CA VAL A 275 0.91 -2.31 15.23
C VAL A 275 1.53 -3.22 14.16
N ASP A 276 2.48 -2.68 13.40
CA ASP A 276 3.22 -3.42 12.39
C ASP A 276 4.71 -3.03 12.39
N LEU A 277 5.54 -3.91 11.88
CA LEU A 277 6.98 -3.68 11.88
C LEU A 277 7.39 -2.60 10.88
N ASP A 278 6.68 -2.44 9.78
CA ASP A 278 7.03 -1.48 8.74
C ASP A 278 6.91 -0.04 9.26
N ASN A 279 5.74 0.30 9.85
CA ASN A 279 5.52 1.58 10.50
C ASN A 279 6.42 1.75 11.74
N THR A 280 6.60 0.70 12.54
CA THR A 280 7.46 0.75 13.73
C THR A 280 8.91 1.06 13.37
N ALA A 281 9.47 0.42 12.34
CA ALA A 281 10.84 0.66 11.89
C ALA A 281 11.02 2.07 11.28
N ALA A 282 10.05 2.52 10.48
CA ALA A 282 10.06 3.86 9.91
C ALA A 282 9.99 4.94 11.00
N ALA A 283 9.03 4.84 11.93
CA ALA A 283 8.90 5.76 13.05
C ALA A 283 10.13 5.77 13.96
N TYR A 284 10.70 4.59 14.28
CA TYR A 284 11.93 4.49 15.04
C TYR A 284 13.08 5.26 14.38
N THR A 285 13.23 5.11 13.06
CA THR A 285 14.26 5.81 12.28
C THR A 285 14.11 7.32 12.41
N LEU A 286 12.89 7.84 12.25
CA LEU A 286 12.59 9.27 12.32
C LEU A 286 12.79 9.83 13.72
N LEU A 287 12.24 9.18 14.74
CA LEU A 287 12.37 9.60 16.13
C LEU A 287 13.84 9.59 16.56
N SER A 288 14.63 8.57 16.19
CA SER A 288 16.06 8.49 16.49
C SER A 288 16.85 9.61 15.83
N LYS A 289 16.58 9.92 14.54
CA LYS A 289 17.20 11.05 13.82
C LYS A 289 16.86 12.39 14.45
N ALA A 290 15.65 12.54 14.99
CA ALA A 290 15.22 13.75 15.69
C ALA A 290 15.68 13.83 17.15
N GLY A 291 16.50 12.88 17.64
CA GLY A 291 16.94 12.81 19.04
C GLY A 291 15.83 12.48 20.03
N MET A 292 14.70 11.96 19.57
CA MET A 292 13.55 11.56 20.39
C MET A 292 13.69 10.09 20.78
N THR A 293 13.25 9.74 22.01
CA THR A 293 13.34 8.36 22.50
C THR A 293 12.27 7.46 21.91
N ALA A 294 12.69 6.34 21.30
CA ALA A 294 11.85 5.22 20.90
C ALA A 294 12.51 3.92 21.44
N ASP A 295 11.68 2.99 21.93
CA ASP A 295 12.22 1.75 22.51
C ASP A 295 12.40 0.68 21.43
N HIS A 296 13.64 0.28 21.20
CA HIS A 296 14.00 -0.79 20.25
C HIS A 296 13.44 -2.17 20.65
N ALA A 297 13.02 -2.36 21.90
CA ALA A 297 12.39 -3.60 22.35
C ALA A 297 11.11 -3.93 21.54
N ALA A 298 10.47 -2.92 20.94
CA ALA A 298 9.33 -3.09 20.06
C ALA A 298 9.61 -4.05 18.88
N PHE A 299 10.85 -4.08 18.34
CA PHE A 299 11.20 -4.96 17.21
C PHE A 299 11.07 -6.45 17.54
N LYS A 300 11.25 -6.84 18.81
CA LYS A 300 11.16 -8.23 19.25
C LYS A 300 9.75 -8.82 19.11
N ALA A 301 8.71 -7.98 19.10
CA ALA A 301 7.34 -8.44 18.91
C ALA A 301 7.08 -9.07 17.51
N PHE A 302 7.95 -8.75 16.56
CA PHE A 302 7.85 -9.17 15.16
C PHE A 302 8.91 -10.20 14.74
N GLU A 303 9.80 -10.58 15.66
CA GLU A 303 10.93 -11.47 15.38
C GLU A 303 10.50 -12.93 15.33
N GLU A 304 10.79 -13.60 14.21
CA GLU A 304 10.67 -15.03 14.02
C GLU A 304 12.05 -15.71 14.03
N THR A 305 12.07 -17.03 13.88
CA THR A 305 13.34 -17.80 13.94
C THR A 305 14.35 -17.33 12.88
N ASP A 306 13.90 -17.10 11.64
CA ASP A 306 14.78 -16.81 10.49
C ASP A 306 14.45 -15.50 9.76
N HIS A 307 13.36 -14.81 10.13
CA HIS A 307 12.89 -13.58 9.50
C HIS A 307 12.16 -12.68 10.51
N PHE A 308 11.57 -11.60 10.00
CA PHE A 308 10.63 -10.74 10.71
C PHE A 308 9.32 -10.68 9.92
N HIS A 309 8.19 -10.72 10.62
CA HIS A 309 6.89 -10.52 10.01
C HIS A 309 6.48 -9.02 10.07
N CYS A 310 5.69 -8.56 9.10
CA CYS A 310 5.04 -7.25 9.18
C CYS A 310 3.89 -7.31 10.19
N PHE A 311 2.95 -8.18 9.91
CA PHE A 311 1.82 -8.49 10.79
C PHE A 311 1.87 -9.96 11.20
N ARG A 312 1.44 -10.27 12.42
CA ARG A 312 1.33 -11.67 12.88
C ARG A 312 0.45 -12.48 11.92
N PHE A 313 0.88 -13.70 11.62
CA PHE A 313 0.17 -14.65 10.74
C PHE A 313 0.08 -14.22 9.27
N GLU A 314 0.91 -13.34 8.81
CA GLU A 314 1.02 -13.06 7.39
C GLU A 314 1.54 -14.30 6.63
N ARG A 315 1.04 -14.50 5.39
CA ARG A 315 1.42 -15.65 4.56
C ARG A 315 2.79 -15.44 3.90
N ASN A 316 3.02 -14.23 3.42
CA ASN A 316 4.18 -13.89 2.59
C ASN A 316 5.11 -12.95 3.36
N ILE A 317 6.40 -13.31 3.42
CA ILE A 317 7.45 -12.43 3.97
C ILE A 317 7.50 -11.15 3.13
N SER A 318 7.57 -9.99 3.79
CA SER A 318 7.80 -8.71 3.13
C SER A 318 9.29 -8.36 3.15
N LEU A 319 9.85 -8.07 1.98
CA LEU A 319 11.23 -7.62 1.82
C LEU A 319 11.36 -6.14 2.21
N ASP A 320 10.33 -5.35 1.95
CA ASP A 320 10.29 -3.93 2.31
C ASP A 320 10.36 -3.72 3.81
N VAL A 321 9.69 -4.57 4.60
CA VAL A 321 9.78 -4.57 6.06
C VAL A 321 11.21 -4.82 6.54
N HIS A 322 11.92 -5.79 5.94
CA HIS A 322 13.32 -6.07 6.28
C HIS A 322 14.22 -4.90 5.88
N THR A 323 13.94 -4.26 4.76
CA THR A 323 14.63 -3.05 4.29
C THR A 323 14.49 -1.90 5.31
N ARG A 324 13.28 -1.63 5.80
CA ARG A 324 13.04 -0.59 6.80
C ARG A 324 13.67 -0.94 8.15
N LEU A 325 13.60 -2.21 8.55
CA LEU A 325 14.27 -2.67 9.77
C LEU A 325 15.78 -2.47 9.69
N VAL A 326 16.43 -2.76 8.55
CA VAL A 326 17.85 -2.46 8.33
C VAL A 326 18.11 -0.97 8.50
N MET A 327 17.29 -0.09 7.91
CA MET A 327 17.44 1.37 8.08
C MET A 327 17.31 1.79 9.54
N ALA A 328 16.36 1.23 10.29
CA ALA A 328 16.14 1.51 11.71
C ALA A 328 17.32 1.04 12.57
N LEU A 329 17.80 -0.19 12.37
CA LEU A 329 18.91 -0.76 13.12
C LEU A 329 20.25 -0.06 12.86
N ARG A 330 20.44 0.53 11.67
CA ARG A 330 21.60 1.38 11.37
C ARG A 330 21.61 2.70 12.16
N GLN A 331 20.46 3.22 12.54
CA GLN A 331 20.32 4.43 13.36
C GLN A 331 20.28 4.12 14.86
N ALA A 332 19.98 2.88 15.23
CA ALA A 332 19.87 2.48 16.61
C ALA A 332 21.22 2.54 17.35
N PRO A 333 21.25 3.02 18.61
CA PRO A 333 22.42 2.85 19.45
C PRO A 333 22.69 1.35 19.69
N ASP A 334 23.88 1.03 20.21
CA ASP A 334 24.20 -0.35 20.54
C ASP A 334 23.31 -0.89 21.66
N PHE A 335 22.70 -2.04 21.40
CA PHE A 335 21.93 -2.81 22.38
C PHE A 335 22.15 -4.32 22.17
N PRO A 336 21.97 -5.15 23.21
CA PRO A 336 22.16 -6.60 23.07
C PRO A 336 21.22 -7.21 22.01
N GLY A 337 21.80 -7.87 20.99
CA GLY A 337 21.08 -8.51 19.89
C GLY A 337 20.80 -7.64 18.66
N ARG A 338 21.22 -6.35 18.65
CA ARG A 338 21.08 -5.48 17.47
C ARG A 338 21.73 -6.08 16.22
N ASP A 339 22.97 -6.52 16.35
CA ASP A 339 23.73 -7.04 15.21
C ASP A 339 23.17 -8.37 14.72
N ASP A 340 22.62 -9.22 15.60
CA ASP A 340 21.94 -10.45 15.23
C ASP A 340 20.65 -10.15 14.44
N MET A 341 19.86 -9.17 14.88
CA MET A 341 18.67 -8.70 14.15
C MET A 341 19.03 -8.13 12.79
N LEU A 342 20.08 -7.29 12.73
CA LEU A 342 20.57 -6.69 11.50
C LEU A 342 21.03 -7.78 10.51
N LEU A 343 21.84 -8.74 10.99
CA LEU A 343 22.30 -9.84 10.16
C LEU A 343 21.14 -10.72 9.65
N LYS A 344 20.14 -11.00 10.52
CA LYS A 344 18.93 -11.73 10.13
C LYS A 344 18.18 -11.02 9.01
N ALA A 345 17.96 -9.71 9.13
CA ALA A 345 17.27 -8.91 8.11
C ALA A 345 18.06 -8.87 6.77
N ILE A 346 19.38 -8.68 6.84
CA ILE A 346 20.26 -8.72 5.66
C ILE A 346 20.24 -10.10 5.00
N ASN A 347 20.26 -11.19 5.78
CA ASN A 347 20.22 -12.56 5.25
C ASN A 347 18.93 -12.85 4.49
N ILE A 348 17.77 -12.31 4.91
CA ILE A 348 16.54 -12.41 4.13
C ILE A 348 16.69 -11.66 2.82
N LEU A 349 17.11 -10.41 2.85
CA LEU A 349 17.30 -9.60 1.63
C LEU A 349 18.27 -10.28 0.66
N SER A 350 19.37 -10.85 1.15
CA SER A 350 20.39 -11.51 0.30
C SER A 350 19.85 -12.69 -0.52
N ARG A 351 18.81 -13.38 -0.05
CA ARG A 351 18.19 -14.50 -0.78
C ARG A 351 17.48 -14.05 -2.05
N TYR A 352 17.07 -12.79 -2.13
CA TYR A 352 16.29 -12.21 -3.22
C TYR A 352 17.06 -11.21 -4.09
N THR A 353 18.30 -10.83 -3.69
CA THR A 353 19.10 -9.86 -4.43
C THR A 353 19.79 -10.43 -5.68
N LEU A 354 19.81 -11.74 -5.88
CA LEU A 354 20.51 -12.38 -7.00
C LEU A 354 19.87 -12.12 -8.37
N SER A 355 18.58 -11.80 -8.44
CA SER A 355 17.84 -11.57 -9.69
C SER A 355 18.01 -10.16 -10.26
N GLY A 356 18.65 -9.24 -9.54
CA GLY A 356 18.79 -7.83 -9.95
C GLY A 356 17.56 -6.96 -9.68
N LEU A 357 16.38 -7.56 -9.47
CA LEU A 357 15.16 -6.83 -9.07
C LEU A 357 14.53 -7.48 -7.84
N ILE A 358 13.86 -6.67 -7.05
CA ILE A 358 13.14 -7.09 -5.84
C ILE A 358 11.68 -6.68 -6.00
N THR A 359 10.78 -7.61 -5.72
CA THR A 359 9.33 -7.37 -5.66
C THR A 359 8.84 -7.56 -4.24
N ASP A 360 7.85 -6.81 -3.84
CA ASP A 360 7.16 -6.98 -2.55
C ASP A 360 5.64 -6.85 -2.73
N LYS A 361 4.90 -7.27 -1.73
CA LYS A 361 3.43 -7.31 -1.74
C LYS A 361 2.75 -5.95 -1.63
N TRP A 362 3.51 -4.89 -1.29
CA TRP A 362 2.94 -3.56 -1.02
C TRP A 362 2.98 -2.60 -2.21
N HIS A 363 3.70 -2.97 -3.27
CA HIS A 363 3.83 -2.11 -4.45
C HIS A 363 3.79 -2.90 -5.76
N ALA A 364 3.03 -2.44 -6.74
CA ALA A 364 2.88 -3.10 -8.02
C ALA A 364 4.17 -3.09 -8.86
N SER A 365 5.05 -2.11 -8.66
CA SER A 365 6.29 -1.98 -9.42
C SER A 365 7.52 -2.39 -8.60
N PRO A 366 8.44 -3.21 -9.17
CA PRO A 366 9.68 -3.62 -8.52
C PRO A 366 10.68 -2.47 -8.31
N TYR A 367 10.52 -1.33 -8.97
CA TYR A 367 11.39 -0.17 -8.76
C TYR A 367 11.31 0.36 -7.33
N TYR A 368 10.15 0.29 -6.70
CA TYR A 368 9.97 0.67 -5.29
C TYR A 368 10.87 -0.15 -4.36
N SER A 369 10.66 -1.46 -4.31
CA SER A 369 11.36 -2.36 -3.37
C SER A 369 12.86 -2.46 -3.70
N THR A 370 13.21 -2.49 -5.00
CA THR A 370 14.61 -2.51 -5.43
C THR A 370 15.34 -1.23 -4.99
N ALA A 371 14.73 -0.06 -5.19
CA ALA A 371 15.33 1.21 -4.80
C ALA A 371 15.55 1.31 -3.28
N HIS A 372 14.54 0.94 -2.49
CA HIS A 372 14.64 0.99 -1.03
C HIS A 372 15.67 0.00 -0.49
N ALA A 373 15.80 -1.20 -1.08
CA ALA A 373 16.86 -2.15 -0.71
C ALA A 373 18.25 -1.60 -1.01
N VAL A 374 18.45 -0.96 -2.18
CA VAL A 374 19.70 -0.27 -2.51
C VAL A 374 20.01 0.82 -1.48
N ILE A 375 19.04 1.68 -1.15
CA ILE A 375 19.22 2.75 -0.16
C ILE A 375 19.57 2.19 1.22
N ALA A 376 18.89 1.14 1.67
CA ALA A 376 19.11 0.55 2.98
C ALA A 376 20.48 -0.12 3.14
N LEU A 377 20.97 -0.79 2.09
CA LEU A 377 22.20 -1.58 2.13
C LEU A 377 23.45 -0.81 1.66
N CYS A 378 23.27 0.33 0.97
CA CYS A 378 24.37 1.15 0.49
C CYS A 378 25.29 1.61 1.62
N GLY A 379 26.59 1.36 1.47
CA GLY A 379 27.60 1.64 2.51
C GLY A 379 27.56 0.70 3.74
N LEU A 380 26.73 -0.35 3.69
CA LEU A 380 26.65 -1.39 4.72
C LEU A 380 26.98 -2.77 4.15
N ALA A 381 26.39 -3.12 3.02
CA ALA A 381 26.53 -4.43 2.39
C ALA A 381 26.55 -4.27 0.86
N ASP A 382 27.40 -3.40 0.35
CA ASP A 382 27.49 -3.01 -1.08
C ASP A 382 27.54 -4.20 -2.05
N PRO A 383 28.26 -5.31 -1.77
CA PRO A 383 28.24 -6.47 -2.67
C PRO A 383 26.87 -7.09 -2.90
N LEU A 384 25.93 -6.91 -1.96
CA LEU A 384 24.57 -7.47 -2.09
C LEU A 384 23.67 -6.65 -3.04
N ILE A 385 24.06 -5.42 -3.38
CA ILE A 385 23.27 -4.50 -4.21
C ILE A 385 23.87 -4.24 -5.59
N GLU A 386 24.99 -4.86 -5.94
CA GLU A 386 25.64 -4.67 -7.25
C GLU A 386 24.72 -5.03 -8.41
N ALA A 387 23.98 -6.15 -8.29
CA ALA A 387 23.05 -6.58 -9.32
C ALA A 387 21.86 -5.60 -9.48
N GLN A 388 21.35 -5.03 -8.39
CA GLN A 388 20.30 -4.03 -8.39
C GLN A 388 20.75 -2.72 -9.02
N ILE A 389 21.94 -2.25 -8.65
CA ILE A 389 22.54 -1.05 -9.24
C ILE A 389 22.74 -1.23 -10.74
N TYR A 390 23.25 -2.40 -11.16
CA TYR A 390 23.39 -2.73 -12.59
C TYR A 390 22.01 -2.73 -13.28
N TRP A 391 21.02 -3.42 -12.72
CA TRP A 391 19.67 -3.48 -13.27
C TRP A 391 19.02 -2.09 -13.37
N LEU A 392 19.15 -1.24 -12.36
CA LEU A 392 18.63 0.13 -12.39
C LEU A 392 19.27 0.95 -13.52
N GLN A 393 20.58 0.79 -13.78
CA GLN A 393 21.24 1.52 -14.88
C GLN A 393 20.86 0.95 -16.25
N ASP A 394 20.81 -0.38 -16.40
CA ASP A 394 20.56 -1.09 -17.68
C ASP A 394 19.11 -0.96 -18.13
N SER A 395 18.14 -0.95 -17.18
CA SER A 395 16.70 -0.85 -17.48
C SER A 395 16.23 0.55 -17.87
N GLN A 396 17.10 1.59 -17.82
CA GLN A 396 16.76 2.93 -18.24
C GLN A 396 16.35 3.01 -19.70
N GLN A 397 15.17 3.53 -19.98
CA GLN A 397 14.65 3.71 -21.33
C GLN A 397 15.43 4.79 -22.12
N LYS A 398 15.32 4.77 -23.45
CA LYS A 398 15.98 5.77 -24.33
C LYS A 398 15.59 7.22 -24.02
N ASN A 399 14.37 7.45 -23.55
CA ASN A 399 13.86 8.77 -23.16
C ASN A 399 14.30 9.22 -21.75
N GLY A 400 15.08 8.39 -21.05
CA GLY A 400 15.57 8.66 -19.70
C GLY A 400 14.69 8.13 -18.56
N SER A 401 13.47 7.65 -18.84
CA SER A 401 12.59 7.10 -17.84
C SER A 401 12.95 5.66 -17.44
N TRP A 402 12.34 5.20 -16.37
CA TRP A 402 12.24 3.79 -15.99
C TRP A 402 10.77 3.38 -16.00
N THR A 403 10.46 2.17 -16.44
CA THR A 403 9.12 1.61 -16.36
C THR A 403 9.14 0.08 -16.41
N TYR A 404 8.39 -0.53 -15.50
CA TYR A 404 8.09 -1.96 -15.50
C TYR A 404 6.88 -2.29 -16.39
N TYR A 405 6.01 -1.31 -16.61
CA TYR A 405 4.79 -1.42 -17.40
C TYR A 405 4.93 -0.65 -18.74
N PRO A 406 5.57 -1.22 -19.76
CA PRO A 406 5.90 -0.50 -21.01
C PRO A 406 4.67 -0.01 -21.77
N ASN A 407 3.53 -0.66 -21.56
CA ASN A 407 2.25 -0.28 -22.16
C ASN A 407 1.47 0.76 -21.34
N PHE A 408 1.92 1.10 -20.13
CA PHE A 408 1.27 2.06 -19.23
C PHE A 408 2.24 3.18 -18.82
N LYS A 409 2.47 4.11 -19.72
CA LYS A 409 3.43 5.21 -19.54
C LYS A 409 3.25 6.08 -18.28
N PRO A 410 2.03 6.30 -17.75
CA PRO A 410 1.87 7.10 -16.53
C PRO A 410 2.64 6.60 -15.33
N ALA A 411 2.85 5.27 -15.18
CA ALA A 411 3.65 4.69 -14.10
C ALA A 411 5.12 5.14 -14.11
N ALA A 412 5.68 5.43 -15.28
CA ALA A 412 7.10 5.72 -15.45
C ALA A 412 7.59 6.95 -14.65
N LEU A 413 6.71 7.88 -14.26
CA LEU A 413 7.10 9.04 -13.44
C LEU A 413 7.53 8.59 -12.04
N GLU A 414 6.69 7.87 -11.33
CA GLU A 414 6.97 7.39 -9.98
C GLU A 414 8.12 6.38 -9.99
N GLU A 415 8.12 5.44 -10.94
CA GLU A 415 9.19 4.45 -11.10
C GLU A 415 10.56 5.09 -11.35
N SER A 416 10.59 6.18 -12.14
CA SER A 416 11.83 6.94 -12.40
C SER A 416 12.32 7.68 -11.14
N ALA A 417 11.41 8.17 -10.30
CA ALA A 417 11.80 8.83 -9.06
C ALA A 417 12.45 7.82 -8.08
N TYR A 418 11.90 6.61 -7.93
CA TYR A 418 12.53 5.55 -7.13
C TYR A 418 13.91 5.16 -7.65
N ALA A 419 14.02 4.89 -8.96
CA ALA A 419 15.29 4.53 -9.57
C ALA A 419 16.36 5.62 -9.35
N LEU A 420 16.00 6.88 -9.57
CA LEU A 420 16.90 8.01 -9.37
C LEU A 420 17.30 8.21 -7.90
N LEU A 421 16.35 8.08 -6.95
CA LEU A 421 16.67 8.22 -5.52
C LEU A 421 17.73 7.19 -5.09
N ALA A 422 17.60 5.94 -5.55
CA ALA A 422 18.59 4.90 -5.28
C ALA A 422 19.94 5.20 -5.93
N LEU A 423 19.97 5.51 -7.23
CA LEU A 423 21.20 5.80 -7.96
C LEU A 423 21.92 7.05 -7.42
N LEU A 424 21.19 8.11 -7.06
CA LEU A 424 21.76 9.30 -6.45
C LEU A 424 22.30 9.01 -5.03
N THR A 425 21.66 8.12 -4.26
CA THR A 425 22.18 7.67 -2.97
C THR A 425 23.52 6.96 -3.12
N VAL A 426 23.64 6.04 -4.09
CA VAL A 426 24.92 5.37 -4.42
C VAL A 426 25.95 6.39 -4.92
N GLN A 427 25.55 7.32 -5.79
CA GLN A 427 26.42 8.39 -6.29
C GLN A 427 26.99 9.24 -5.15
N ARG A 428 26.17 9.62 -4.17
CA ARG A 428 26.60 10.36 -2.97
C ARG A 428 27.61 9.56 -2.16
N GLN A 429 27.42 8.23 -2.05
CA GLN A 429 28.27 7.36 -1.24
C GLN A 429 29.65 7.12 -1.86
N ASN A 430 29.74 6.83 -3.16
CA ASN A 430 30.99 6.34 -3.78
C ASN A 430 31.28 6.88 -5.19
N GLY A 431 30.42 7.71 -5.77
CA GLY A 431 30.64 8.33 -7.07
C GLY A 431 30.62 7.37 -8.27
N SER A 432 30.06 6.15 -8.14
CA SER A 432 30.21 5.08 -9.13
C SER A 432 29.16 5.08 -10.26
N ILE A 433 28.12 5.92 -10.16
CA ILE A 433 27.02 5.91 -11.13
C ILE A 433 27.37 6.76 -12.36
N SER A 434 27.03 6.26 -13.56
CA SER A 434 27.22 7.01 -14.79
C SER A 434 26.50 8.36 -14.76
N PRO A 435 27.21 9.50 -14.91
CA PRO A 435 26.58 10.83 -14.93
C PRO A 435 25.54 10.97 -16.03
N ASN A 436 25.69 10.26 -17.15
CA ASN A 436 24.73 10.28 -18.24
C ASN A 436 23.41 9.60 -17.89
N VAL A 437 23.43 8.52 -17.09
CA VAL A 437 22.21 7.87 -16.58
C VAL A 437 21.45 8.83 -15.69
N ILE A 438 22.11 9.44 -14.71
CA ILE A 438 21.51 10.43 -13.81
C ILE A 438 20.93 11.61 -14.60
N LYS A 439 21.73 12.21 -15.49
CA LYS A 439 21.28 13.38 -16.26
C LYS A 439 20.03 13.08 -17.09
N ARG A 440 20.00 11.97 -17.84
CA ARG A 440 18.83 11.62 -18.66
C ARG A 440 17.57 11.38 -17.80
N GLY A 441 17.74 10.77 -16.64
CA GLY A 441 16.63 10.55 -15.70
C GLY A 441 16.11 11.88 -15.14
N MET A 442 16.99 12.78 -14.74
CA MET A 442 16.61 14.10 -14.26
C MET A 442 15.95 14.96 -15.34
N ASP A 443 16.48 14.92 -16.59
CA ASP A 443 15.87 15.61 -17.75
C ASP A 443 14.42 15.07 -17.99
N TYR A 444 14.19 13.76 -17.79
CA TYR A 444 12.84 13.18 -17.88
C TYR A 444 11.93 13.70 -16.77
N LEU A 445 12.36 13.63 -15.50
CA LEU A 445 11.55 14.13 -14.38
C LEU A 445 11.27 15.63 -14.52
N ALA A 446 12.27 16.45 -14.81
CA ALA A 446 12.11 17.91 -14.98
C ALA A 446 11.10 18.26 -16.08
N LYS A 447 11.01 17.42 -17.12
CA LYS A 447 10.07 17.65 -18.23
C LYS A 447 8.63 17.25 -17.90
N TYR A 448 8.41 16.17 -17.14
CA TYR A 448 7.09 15.54 -17.02
C TYR A 448 6.50 15.65 -15.62
N TYR A 449 7.31 15.87 -14.58
CA TYR A 449 6.80 16.07 -13.24
C TYR A 449 6.13 17.45 -13.14
N GLN A 450 4.96 17.45 -12.54
CA GLN A 450 4.23 18.65 -12.14
C GLN A 450 3.76 18.42 -10.71
N ASP A 451 4.08 19.34 -9.81
CA ASP A 451 3.65 19.24 -8.43
C ASP A 451 2.12 19.18 -8.34
N HIS A 452 1.62 18.44 -7.36
CA HIS A 452 0.18 18.14 -7.16
C HIS A 452 -0.52 17.41 -8.34
N ARG A 453 0.24 16.90 -9.32
CA ARG A 453 -0.35 16.07 -10.36
C ARG A 453 -0.81 14.74 -9.78
N ALA A 454 -2.04 14.32 -10.11
CA ALA A 454 -2.49 12.96 -9.85
C ALA A 454 -1.61 11.94 -10.59
N LEU A 455 -1.08 10.97 -9.86
CA LEU A 455 -0.31 9.85 -10.39
C LEU A 455 -1.17 8.58 -10.40
N PRO A 456 -0.82 7.58 -11.22
CA PRO A 456 -1.54 6.33 -11.23
C PRO A 456 -1.37 5.58 -9.90
N ALA A 457 -2.36 4.76 -9.58
CA ALA A 457 -2.32 3.87 -8.43
C ALA A 457 -1.33 2.71 -8.68
N LEU A 458 -0.24 2.68 -7.91
CA LEU A 458 0.78 1.62 -7.95
C LEU A 458 0.99 0.95 -6.58
N TRP A 459 0.38 1.47 -5.52
CA TRP A 459 0.44 0.90 -4.19
C TRP A 459 -0.68 -0.12 -4.00
N VAL A 460 -0.38 -1.18 -3.24
CA VAL A 460 -1.24 -2.36 -3.15
C VAL A 460 -1.89 -2.46 -1.78
N ASP A 461 -3.22 -2.49 -1.79
CA ASP A 461 -4.07 -2.94 -0.67
C ASP A 461 -5.11 -3.93 -1.26
N LYS A 462 -6.37 -3.93 -0.84
CA LYS A 462 -7.46 -4.73 -1.45
C LYS A 462 -7.66 -4.39 -2.93
N GLY A 463 -7.45 -3.12 -3.30
CA GLY A 463 -7.25 -2.64 -4.65
C GLY A 463 -6.00 -1.79 -4.74
N LEU A 464 -5.65 -1.33 -5.93
CA LEU A 464 -4.55 -0.38 -6.08
C LEU A 464 -4.97 1.02 -5.63
N TYR A 465 -4.00 1.77 -5.07
CA TYR A 465 -4.19 3.15 -4.63
C TYR A 465 -2.94 4.01 -4.87
N HIS A 466 -3.09 5.32 -4.73
CA HIS A 466 -2.02 6.30 -4.82
C HIS A 466 -1.97 7.16 -3.55
N PRO A 467 -0.91 7.06 -2.71
CA PRO A 467 -0.73 7.90 -1.53
C PRO A 467 -0.04 9.21 -1.93
N MET A 468 -0.80 10.31 -2.04
CA MET A 468 -0.38 11.54 -2.71
C MET A 468 0.83 12.22 -2.05
N HIS A 469 0.82 12.41 -0.74
CA HIS A 469 1.94 13.07 -0.03
C HIS A 469 3.20 12.20 -0.03
N ILE A 470 3.05 10.88 0.09
CA ILE A 470 4.16 9.94 0.07
C ILE A 470 4.88 9.98 -1.29
N THR A 471 4.13 9.93 -2.39
CA THR A 471 4.72 10.00 -3.72
C THR A 471 5.29 11.37 -4.02
N ARG A 472 4.64 12.46 -3.60
CA ARG A 472 5.19 13.81 -3.71
C ARG A 472 6.55 13.93 -2.99
N SER A 473 6.68 13.36 -1.79
CA SER A 473 7.93 13.42 -1.02
C SER A 473 9.12 12.78 -1.72
N ILE A 474 8.90 11.72 -2.53
CA ILE A 474 9.96 11.07 -3.30
C ILE A 474 10.52 11.98 -4.38
N PHE A 475 9.67 12.67 -5.14
CA PHE A 475 10.14 13.62 -6.15
C PHE A 475 10.94 14.74 -5.53
N LEU A 476 10.46 15.30 -4.42
CA LEU A 476 11.17 16.35 -3.71
C LEU A 476 12.53 15.86 -3.21
N ALA A 477 12.60 14.66 -2.65
CA ALA A 477 13.86 14.05 -2.22
C ALA A 477 14.85 13.87 -3.38
N VAL A 478 14.38 13.39 -4.55
CA VAL A 478 15.23 13.23 -5.75
C VAL A 478 15.79 14.57 -6.20
N PHE A 479 14.95 15.62 -6.32
CA PHE A 479 15.41 16.94 -6.75
C PHE A 479 16.40 17.55 -5.75
N ALA A 480 16.12 17.45 -4.44
CA ALA A 480 17.03 17.97 -3.42
C ALA A 480 18.38 17.24 -3.43
N LEU A 481 18.37 15.90 -3.53
CA LEU A 481 19.60 15.12 -3.57
C LEU A 481 20.43 15.43 -4.84
N TYR A 482 19.77 15.63 -5.96
CA TYR A 482 20.44 16.04 -7.18
C TYR A 482 21.09 17.42 -7.04
N ASP A 483 20.37 18.44 -6.52
CA ASP A 483 20.90 19.79 -6.30
C ASP A 483 22.08 19.80 -5.31
N GLN A 484 22.15 18.86 -4.36
CA GLN A 484 23.28 18.73 -3.43
C GLN A 484 24.54 18.13 -4.09
N LEU A 485 24.38 17.37 -5.16
CA LEU A 485 25.49 16.65 -5.81
C LEU A 485 26.05 17.36 -7.03
N TYR A 486 25.26 18.21 -7.67
CA TYR A 486 25.57 18.86 -8.94
C TYR A 486 25.29 20.37 -8.92
#